data_030b288506ebb09c20f219dc657bed15
#
_entry.id   030b288506ebb09c20f219dc657bed15
#
_cell.length_a   1.000
_cell.length_b   1.000
_cell.length_c   1.000
_cell.angle_alpha   90.00
_cell.angle_beta   90.00
_cell.angle_gamma   90.00
#
_symmetry.space_group_name_H-M   'P 1'
#
loop_
_entity.id
_entity.type
_entity.pdbx_description
1 polymer ?
#
loop_
_entity_poly.entity_id
_entity_poly.type
_entity_poly.pdbx_seq_one_letter_code
_entity_poly.pdbx_strand_id
1 'polypeptide(L)'
;LFSILPFEPEFFSRYDCKVTYVGNPSVEEIDAVKTTLPSRAEFIAANGLRDRQLIALLPGSRLGEIHCNLPVMDAVVRRFPQYRAVIAGAPGIADEVYRRHSALPVVRDSTYALLASSRAAIVTSGTATLETALLGIPQVAVYRSNGSKLAYDIMKRLLKVNYVTLPNLIVSRPIIPE
;
A
#
# COMPACT_ATOMS: atom_id res chain seq x y z
N LEU A 1 26.71 5.62 6.69
CA LEU A 1 25.30 5.63 6.27
C LEU A 1 24.54 4.52 6.99
N PHE A 2 23.29 4.80 7.44
CA PHE A 2 22.39 3.80 7.99
C PHE A 2 21.29 3.50 6.97
N SER A 3 20.85 2.23 6.89
CA SER A 3 19.78 1.80 6.02
C SER A 3 18.70 1.04 6.77
N ILE A 4 17.48 1.10 6.23
CA ILE A 4 16.30 0.40 6.78
C ILE A 4 15.85 -0.76 5.90
N LEU A 5 16.53 -1.00 4.78
CA LEU A 5 16.25 -2.14 3.89
C LEU A 5 17.43 -3.12 3.89
N PRO A 6 17.18 -4.42 4.04
CA PRO A 6 18.24 -5.41 4.27
C PRO A 6 19.19 -5.62 3.07
N PHE A 7 18.77 -5.27 1.86
CA PHE A 7 19.59 -5.42 0.64
C PHE A 7 20.48 -4.20 0.35
N GLU A 8 20.26 -3.05 1.02
CA GLU A 8 21.00 -1.81 0.74
C GLU A 8 22.50 -1.91 1.08
N PRO A 9 22.95 -2.58 2.14
CA PRO A 9 24.39 -2.72 2.40
C PRO A 9 25.12 -3.37 1.24
N GLU A 10 24.59 -4.46 0.68
CA GLU A 10 25.17 -5.14 -0.49
C GLU A 10 25.11 -4.25 -1.74
N PHE A 11 24.00 -3.56 -1.96
CA PHE A 11 23.85 -2.65 -3.08
C PHE A 11 24.88 -1.53 -3.04
N PHE A 12 25.04 -0.85 -1.91
CA PHE A 12 25.95 0.28 -1.76
C PHE A 12 27.42 -0.12 -1.67
N SER A 13 27.74 -1.36 -1.31
CA SER A 13 29.12 -1.86 -1.33
C SER A 13 29.74 -1.82 -2.74
N ARG A 14 28.94 -1.90 -3.79
CA ARG A 14 29.37 -1.77 -5.19
C ARG A 14 29.85 -0.36 -5.55
N TYR A 15 29.53 0.62 -4.72
CA TYR A 15 29.93 2.03 -4.86
C TYR A 15 30.92 2.45 -3.79
N ASP A 16 31.61 1.49 -3.16
CA ASP A 16 32.56 1.72 -2.07
C ASP A 16 31.96 2.53 -0.88
N CYS A 17 30.65 2.40 -0.66
CA CYS A 17 29.93 3.09 0.40
C CYS A 17 29.57 2.11 1.51
N LYS A 18 30.15 2.33 2.70
CA LYS A 18 29.83 1.52 3.89
C LYS A 18 28.47 1.91 4.46
N VAL A 19 27.54 0.94 4.46
CA VAL A 19 26.18 1.09 5.00
C VAL A 19 25.95 0.05 6.09
N THR A 20 25.34 0.49 7.18
CA THR A 20 24.93 -0.40 8.28
C THR A 20 23.42 -0.53 8.27
N TYR A 21 22.92 -1.75 8.13
CA TYR A 21 21.48 -2.03 8.27
C TYR A 21 21.10 -1.97 9.76
N VAL A 22 20.08 -1.17 10.08
CA VAL A 22 19.62 -0.92 11.45
C VAL A 22 18.21 -1.46 11.75
N GLY A 23 17.60 -2.18 10.81
CA GLY A 23 16.22 -2.61 10.90
C GLY A 23 15.26 -1.63 10.21
N ASN A 24 14.00 -2.07 10.05
CA ASN A 24 12.97 -1.24 9.45
C ASN A 24 11.96 -0.81 10.52
N PRO A 25 11.76 0.50 10.73
CA PRO A 25 10.84 1.02 11.76
C PRO A 25 9.39 0.51 11.61
N SER A 26 8.94 0.24 10.38
CA SER A 26 7.60 -0.29 10.14
C SER A 26 7.38 -1.66 10.78
N VAL A 27 8.43 -2.44 11.03
CA VAL A 27 8.31 -3.74 11.71
C VAL A 27 7.90 -3.53 13.16
N GLU A 28 8.63 -2.68 13.87
CA GLU A 28 8.35 -2.36 15.29
C GLU A 28 6.98 -1.70 15.44
N GLU A 29 6.65 -0.76 14.55
CA GLU A 29 5.35 -0.09 14.54
C GLU A 29 4.19 -1.08 14.35
N ILE A 30 4.28 -1.96 13.35
CA ILE A 30 3.25 -2.95 13.06
C ILE A 30 3.11 -3.95 14.21
N ASP A 31 4.22 -4.42 14.79
CA ASP A 31 4.17 -5.37 15.90
C ASP A 31 3.55 -4.74 17.15
N ALA A 32 3.83 -3.48 17.43
CA ALA A 32 3.17 -2.74 18.51
C ALA A 32 1.67 -2.57 18.26
N VAL A 33 1.29 -2.16 17.06
CA VAL A 33 -0.12 -1.88 16.70
C VAL A 33 -0.95 -3.16 16.67
N LYS A 34 -0.42 -4.30 16.21
CA LYS A 34 -1.16 -5.59 16.14
C LYS A 34 -1.86 -5.97 17.44
N THR A 35 -1.26 -5.64 18.58
CA THR A 35 -1.81 -5.98 19.90
C THR A 35 -2.97 -5.09 20.33
N THR A 36 -3.15 -3.95 19.69
CA THR A 36 -4.14 -2.91 20.04
C THR A 36 -5.22 -2.72 18.96
N LEU A 37 -5.13 -3.44 17.84
CA LEU A 37 -6.12 -3.33 16.78
C LEU A 37 -7.50 -3.76 17.28
N PRO A 38 -8.57 -3.02 16.91
CA PRO A 38 -9.93 -3.43 17.20
C PRO A 38 -10.26 -4.73 16.46
N SER A 39 -11.18 -5.49 17.01
CA SER A 39 -11.77 -6.60 16.27
C SER A 39 -12.46 -6.09 15.00
N ARG A 40 -12.65 -6.97 14.02
CA ARG A 40 -13.35 -6.63 12.79
C ARG A 40 -14.77 -6.09 13.06
N ALA A 41 -15.48 -6.66 14.05
CA ALA A 41 -16.82 -6.24 14.42
C ALA A 41 -16.85 -4.79 14.98
N GLU A 42 -15.90 -4.48 15.86
CA GLU A 42 -15.74 -3.12 16.42
C GLU A 42 -15.37 -2.12 15.32
N PHE A 43 -14.44 -2.47 14.42
CA PHE A 43 -14.07 -1.62 13.30
C PHE A 43 -15.25 -1.31 12.38
N ILE A 44 -16.05 -2.32 12.01
CA ILE A 44 -17.25 -2.17 11.17
C ILE A 44 -18.27 -1.26 11.85
N ALA A 45 -18.55 -1.47 13.14
CA ALA A 45 -19.49 -0.68 13.90
C ALA A 45 -19.04 0.78 14.01
N ALA A 46 -17.79 1.02 14.39
CA ALA A 46 -17.21 2.36 14.54
C ALA A 46 -17.24 3.19 13.25
N ASN A 47 -17.16 2.53 12.09
CA ASN A 47 -17.13 3.21 10.79
C ASN A 47 -18.47 3.17 10.04
N GLY A 48 -19.56 2.69 10.67
CA GLY A 48 -20.88 2.58 10.04
C GLY A 48 -20.90 1.71 8.79
N LEU A 49 -20.04 0.73 8.71
CA LEU A 49 -19.91 -0.16 7.56
C LEU A 49 -20.92 -1.31 7.67
N ARG A 50 -21.37 -1.81 6.52
CA ARG A 50 -22.16 -3.06 6.50
C ARG A 50 -21.25 -4.25 6.72
N ASP A 51 -21.73 -5.27 7.44
CA ASP A 51 -21.00 -6.52 7.66
C ASP A 51 -20.91 -7.35 6.38
N ARG A 52 -19.91 -7.06 5.58
CA ARG A 52 -19.47 -7.78 4.38
C ARG A 52 -17.97 -7.93 4.41
N GLN A 53 -17.43 -8.92 3.72
CA GLN A 53 -15.99 -9.03 3.55
C GLN A 53 -15.43 -7.78 2.88
N LEU A 54 -14.41 -7.18 3.50
CA LEU A 54 -13.83 -5.92 3.06
C LEU A 54 -12.67 -6.14 2.07
N ILE A 55 -12.53 -5.19 1.14
CA ILE A 55 -11.31 -4.96 0.37
C ILE A 55 -10.82 -3.57 0.71
N ALA A 56 -9.59 -3.48 1.22
CA ALA A 56 -8.95 -2.19 1.49
C ALA A 56 -8.38 -1.60 0.20
N LEU A 57 -8.62 -0.30 -0.02
CA LEU A 57 -8.02 0.47 -1.10
C LEU A 57 -7.08 1.51 -0.51
N LEU A 58 -5.80 1.42 -0.86
CA LEU A 58 -4.77 2.38 -0.46
C LEU A 58 -4.27 3.13 -1.71
N PRO A 59 -4.97 4.17 -2.16
CA PRO A 59 -4.71 4.81 -3.45
C PRO A 59 -3.47 5.71 -3.48
N GLY A 60 -2.79 5.84 -2.35
CA GLY A 60 -1.60 6.66 -2.18
C GLY A 60 -1.78 7.79 -1.17
N SER A 61 -0.68 8.46 -0.85
CA SER A 61 -0.61 9.56 0.11
C SER A 61 -0.49 10.94 -0.55
N ARG A 62 -0.38 11.01 -1.87
CA ARG A 62 -0.24 12.24 -2.65
C ARG A 62 -1.42 12.43 -3.60
N LEU A 63 -1.82 13.68 -3.84
CA LEU A 63 -2.93 14.01 -4.76
C LEU A 63 -2.78 13.35 -6.13
N GLY A 64 -1.58 13.39 -6.72
CA GLY A 64 -1.30 12.78 -8.01
C GLY A 64 -1.47 11.26 -8.03
N GLU A 65 -1.07 10.58 -6.96
CA GLU A 65 -1.25 9.13 -6.81
C GLU A 65 -2.73 8.77 -6.72
N ILE A 66 -3.48 9.47 -5.86
CA ILE A 66 -4.93 9.25 -5.69
C ILE A 66 -5.67 9.48 -7.00
N HIS A 67 -5.36 10.57 -7.68
CA HIS A 67 -5.97 10.90 -8.98
C HIS A 67 -5.75 9.81 -10.04
N CYS A 68 -4.56 9.21 -10.07
CA CYS A 68 -4.22 8.18 -11.04
C CYS A 68 -4.72 6.78 -10.68
N ASN A 69 -4.61 6.40 -9.40
CA ASN A 69 -4.80 5.03 -8.96
C ASN A 69 -6.25 4.75 -8.53
N LEU A 70 -6.90 5.69 -7.82
CA LEU A 70 -8.25 5.45 -7.28
C LEU A 70 -9.30 5.12 -8.35
N PRO A 71 -9.34 5.79 -9.52
CA PRO A 71 -10.29 5.41 -10.58
C PRO A 71 -10.11 3.98 -11.08
N VAL A 72 -8.86 3.51 -11.16
CA VAL A 72 -8.55 2.12 -11.56
C VAL A 72 -9.00 1.15 -10.48
N MET A 73 -8.68 1.43 -9.21
CA MET A 73 -9.09 0.62 -8.08
C MET A 73 -10.61 0.52 -7.97
N ASP A 74 -11.34 1.65 -8.13
CA ASP A 74 -12.81 1.69 -8.12
C ASP A 74 -13.41 0.84 -9.25
N ALA A 75 -12.86 0.95 -10.46
CA ALA A 75 -13.31 0.15 -11.60
C ALA A 75 -13.10 -1.36 -11.37
N VAL A 76 -12.00 -1.76 -10.73
CA VAL A 76 -11.72 -3.15 -10.40
C VAL A 76 -12.69 -3.68 -9.36
N VAL A 77 -12.88 -2.98 -8.23
CA VAL A 77 -13.73 -3.51 -7.14
C VAL A 77 -15.19 -3.58 -7.50
N ARG A 78 -15.68 -2.77 -8.46
CA ARG A 78 -17.03 -2.89 -9.02
C ARG A 78 -17.31 -4.24 -9.69
N ARG A 79 -16.28 -4.96 -10.11
CA ARG A 79 -16.37 -6.30 -10.68
C ARG A 79 -16.54 -7.40 -9.62
N PHE A 80 -16.41 -7.04 -8.34
CA PHE A 80 -16.50 -7.95 -7.20
C PHE A 80 -17.58 -7.48 -6.20
N PRO A 81 -18.85 -7.44 -6.61
CA PRO A 81 -19.97 -6.88 -5.81
C PRO A 81 -20.24 -7.64 -4.50
N GLN A 82 -19.73 -8.86 -4.36
CA GLN A 82 -19.80 -9.64 -3.12
C GLN A 82 -18.96 -9.06 -1.99
N TYR A 83 -17.95 -8.24 -2.31
CA TYR A 83 -17.11 -7.55 -1.31
C TYR A 83 -17.57 -6.11 -1.11
N ARG A 84 -17.19 -5.54 0.03
CA ARG A 84 -17.31 -4.11 0.31
C ARG A 84 -15.93 -3.47 0.22
N ALA A 85 -15.70 -2.62 -0.76
CA ALA A 85 -14.47 -1.84 -0.83
C ALA A 85 -14.55 -0.60 0.07
N VAL A 86 -13.42 -0.29 0.73
CA VAL A 86 -13.27 0.85 1.63
C VAL A 86 -11.91 1.51 1.37
N ILE A 87 -11.91 2.83 1.28
CA ILE A 87 -10.70 3.61 1.02
C ILE A 87 -10.05 3.99 2.34
N ALA A 88 -8.74 3.74 2.47
CA ALA A 88 -7.92 4.34 3.51
C ALA A 88 -7.59 5.79 3.12
N GLY A 89 -8.14 6.75 3.86
CA GLY A 89 -7.87 8.16 3.66
C GLY A 89 -6.52 8.55 4.25
N ALA A 90 -5.64 9.11 3.42
CA ALA A 90 -4.33 9.56 3.84
C ALA A 90 -4.43 10.83 4.72
N PRO A 91 -3.53 10.99 5.71
CA PRO A 91 -3.48 12.21 6.52
C PRO A 91 -3.34 13.47 5.66
N GLY A 92 -4.06 14.53 6.02
CA GLY A 92 -3.99 15.82 5.33
C GLY A 92 -4.69 15.89 3.96
N ILE A 93 -5.27 14.82 3.45
CA ILE A 93 -6.03 14.81 2.19
C ILE A 93 -7.53 14.88 2.50
N ALA A 94 -8.23 15.87 1.98
CA ALA A 94 -9.66 16.03 2.21
C ALA A 94 -10.51 14.94 1.50
N ASP A 95 -11.68 14.60 2.07
CA ASP A 95 -12.58 13.59 1.52
C ASP A 95 -13.07 13.89 0.11
N GLU A 96 -13.19 15.17 -0.21
CA GLU A 96 -13.60 15.66 -1.54
C GLU A 96 -12.68 15.17 -2.65
N VAL A 97 -11.39 14.96 -2.34
CA VAL A 97 -10.42 14.42 -3.30
C VAL A 97 -10.80 13.00 -3.70
N TYR A 98 -11.18 12.17 -2.72
CA TYR A 98 -11.61 10.79 -2.99
C TYR A 98 -12.97 10.75 -3.66
N ARG A 99 -13.93 11.58 -3.20
CA ARG A 99 -15.31 11.65 -3.73
C ARG A 99 -15.37 12.04 -5.20
N ARG A 100 -14.38 12.77 -5.70
CA ARG A 100 -14.26 13.09 -7.14
C ARG A 100 -14.05 11.86 -8.02
N HIS A 101 -13.54 10.77 -7.43
CA HIS A 101 -13.14 9.57 -8.16
C HIS A 101 -13.92 8.33 -7.79
N SER A 102 -14.56 8.31 -6.63
CA SER A 102 -15.26 7.14 -6.11
C SER A 102 -16.35 7.53 -5.12
N ALA A 103 -17.45 6.77 -5.11
CA ALA A 103 -18.51 6.86 -4.10
C ALA A 103 -18.29 5.90 -2.91
N LEU A 104 -17.13 5.24 -2.85
CA LEU A 104 -16.82 4.32 -1.77
C LEU A 104 -16.58 5.05 -0.45
N PRO A 105 -16.87 4.41 0.69
CA PRO A 105 -16.59 4.99 2.00
C PRO A 105 -15.08 5.20 2.20
N VAL A 106 -14.74 6.31 2.84
CA VAL A 106 -13.38 6.65 3.24
C VAL A 106 -13.29 6.53 4.75
N VAL A 107 -12.30 5.80 5.27
CA VAL A 107 -11.98 5.74 6.69
C VAL A 107 -10.69 6.49 6.97
N ARG A 108 -10.60 7.13 8.14
CA ARG A 108 -9.50 7.98 8.55
C ARG A 108 -8.77 7.40 9.74
N ASP A 109 -7.47 7.66 9.82
CA ASP A 109 -6.61 7.32 10.97
C ASP A 109 -6.75 5.87 11.45
N SER A 110 -7.14 4.98 10.53
CA SER A 110 -7.51 3.59 10.81
C SER A 110 -7.01 2.63 9.72
N THR A 111 -5.93 2.98 9.03
CA THR A 111 -5.40 2.18 7.91
C THR A 111 -5.08 0.77 8.34
N TYR A 112 -4.41 0.57 9.46
CA TYR A 112 -4.04 -0.76 9.95
C TYR A 112 -5.25 -1.56 10.40
N ALA A 113 -6.23 -0.92 11.05
CA ALA A 113 -7.49 -1.57 11.43
C ALA A 113 -8.32 -1.96 10.20
N LEU A 114 -8.37 -1.12 9.16
CA LEU A 114 -8.99 -1.45 7.88
C LEU A 114 -8.30 -2.65 7.23
N LEU A 115 -6.96 -2.64 7.14
CA LEU A 115 -6.20 -3.75 6.57
C LEU A 115 -6.47 -5.04 7.33
N ALA A 116 -6.32 -5.05 8.66
CA ALA A 116 -6.55 -6.22 9.50
C ALA A 116 -8.00 -6.75 9.41
N SER A 117 -8.97 -5.88 9.12
CA SER A 117 -10.38 -6.25 8.93
C SER A 117 -10.71 -6.69 7.50
N SER A 118 -9.75 -6.61 6.57
CA SER A 118 -9.97 -6.85 5.14
C SER A 118 -9.55 -8.25 4.70
N ARG A 119 -10.25 -8.79 3.68
CA ARG A 119 -9.89 -10.06 3.04
C ARG A 119 -8.67 -9.92 2.13
N ALA A 120 -8.54 -8.75 1.51
CA ALA A 120 -7.44 -8.40 0.62
C ALA A 120 -7.30 -6.88 0.51
N ALA A 121 -6.21 -6.41 -0.09
CA ALA A 121 -5.96 -5.01 -0.34
C ALA A 121 -5.50 -4.74 -1.78
N ILE A 122 -5.88 -3.57 -2.32
CA ILE A 122 -5.29 -3.00 -3.53
C ILE A 122 -4.48 -1.78 -3.07
N VAL A 123 -3.17 -1.83 -3.27
CA VAL A 123 -2.24 -0.90 -2.64
C VAL A 123 -1.40 -0.18 -3.70
N THR A 124 -1.31 1.14 -3.62
CA THR A 124 -0.34 1.89 -4.42
C THR A 124 1.07 1.52 -3.98
N SER A 125 1.94 1.22 -4.95
CA SER A 125 3.34 0.86 -4.66
C SER A 125 4.04 1.92 -3.82
N GLY A 126 4.67 1.48 -2.74
CA GLY A 126 5.35 2.32 -1.74
C GLY A 126 5.46 1.58 -0.41
N THR A 127 5.70 2.33 0.68
CA THR A 127 5.83 1.79 2.04
C THR A 127 4.58 0.99 2.47
N ALA A 128 3.39 1.43 2.04
CA ALA A 128 2.14 0.75 2.36
C ALA A 128 2.09 -0.72 1.90
N THR A 129 2.83 -1.10 0.85
CA THR A 129 2.92 -2.52 0.44
C THR A 129 3.69 -3.36 1.46
N LEU A 130 4.72 -2.79 2.10
CA LEU A 130 5.46 -3.47 3.17
C LEU A 130 4.59 -3.60 4.43
N GLU A 131 3.94 -2.54 4.85
CA GLU A 131 3.03 -2.54 6.00
C GLU A 131 1.89 -3.54 5.83
N THR A 132 1.27 -3.59 4.65
CA THR A 132 0.24 -4.57 4.31
C THR A 132 0.76 -6.01 4.37
N ALA A 133 1.98 -6.25 3.90
CA ALA A 133 2.63 -7.56 3.97
C ALA A 133 2.96 -7.97 5.41
N LEU A 134 3.47 -7.04 6.23
CA LEU A 134 3.76 -7.26 7.65
C LEU A 134 2.49 -7.59 8.46
N LEU A 135 1.34 -7.01 8.08
CA LEU A 135 0.04 -7.38 8.65
C LEU A 135 -0.48 -8.74 8.15
N GLY A 136 0.18 -9.36 7.17
CA GLY A 136 -0.22 -10.65 6.62
C GLY A 136 -1.43 -10.59 5.68
N ILE A 137 -1.76 -9.42 5.14
CA ILE A 137 -2.94 -9.23 4.28
C ILE A 137 -2.57 -9.47 2.81
N PRO A 138 -3.30 -10.37 2.11
CA PRO A 138 -3.12 -10.56 0.67
C PRO A 138 -3.33 -9.25 -0.09
N GLN A 139 -2.44 -8.95 -1.03
CA GLN A 139 -2.51 -7.68 -1.73
C GLN A 139 -2.11 -7.78 -3.20
N VAL A 140 -2.57 -6.81 -3.97
CA VAL A 140 -2.10 -6.51 -5.33
C VAL A 140 -1.56 -5.09 -5.31
N ALA A 141 -0.35 -4.90 -5.84
CA ALA A 141 0.22 -3.57 -5.97
C ALA A 141 -0.19 -2.94 -7.29
N VAL A 142 -0.52 -1.65 -7.24
CA VAL A 142 -0.87 -0.84 -8.41
C VAL A 142 0.04 0.37 -8.43
N TYR A 143 0.57 0.65 -9.60
CA TYR A 143 1.30 1.88 -9.85
C TYR A 143 0.88 2.49 -11.18
N ARG A 144 0.35 3.70 -11.13
CA ARG A 144 0.06 4.50 -12.31
C ARG A 144 0.57 5.92 -12.10
N SER A 145 1.37 6.41 -13.02
CA SER A 145 1.86 7.80 -13.01
C SER A 145 1.23 8.60 -14.15
N ASN A 146 1.18 9.92 -13.98
CA ASN A 146 0.77 10.86 -15.05
C ASN A 146 1.83 11.01 -16.16
N GLY A 147 2.98 10.32 -16.04
CA GLY A 147 4.05 10.33 -17.04
C GLY A 147 3.65 9.56 -18.31
N SER A 148 4.26 9.95 -19.45
CA SER A 148 4.06 9.22 -20.70
C SER A 148 4.56 7.76 -20.51
N LYS A 149 3.86 6.81 -21.12
CA LYS A 149 4.26 5.38 -21.13
C LYS A 149 5.71 5.23 -21.62
N LEU A 150 6.11 6.06 -22.57
CA LEU A 150 7.47 6.11 -23.12
C LEU A 150 8.51 6.50 -22.04
N ALA A 151 8.22 7.48 -21.19
CA ALA A 151 9.13 7.88 -20.11
C ALA A 151 9.24 6.78 -19.04
N TYR A 152 8.15 6.07 -18.74
CA TYR A 152 8.16 4.92 -17.85
C TYR A 152 9.00 3.76 -18.41
N ASP A 153 8.84 3.42 -19.69
CA ASP A 153 9.57 2.33 -20.34
C ASP A 153 11.07 2.64 -20.44
N ILE A 154 11.43 3.90 -20.70
CA ILE A 154 12.82 4.37 -20.69
C ILE A 154 13.41 4.26 -19.26
N MET A 155 12.67 4.73 -18.25
CA MET A 155 13.13 4.71 -16.86
C MET A 155 13.27 3.27 -16.34
N LYS A 156 12.33 2.38 -16.64
CA LYS A 156 12.39 0.96 -16.32
C LYS A 156 13.62 0.27 -16.94
N ARG A 157 13.96 0.67 -18.16
CA ARG A 157 15.13 0.13 -18.88
C ARG A 157 16.46 0.63 -18.30
N LEU A 158 16.49 1.89 -17.85
CA LEU A 158 17.66 2.51 -17.23
C LEU A 158 17.92 1.99 -15.81
N LEU A 159 16.87 1.81 -15.00
CA LEU A 159 16.99 1.44 -13.59
C LEU A 159 17.27 -0.05 -13.36
N LYS A 160 17.11 -0.93 -14.37
CA LYS A 160 17.29 -2.40 -14.27
C LYS A 160 16.65 -3.02 -13.00
N VAL A 161 15.53 -2.47 -12.55
CA VAL A 161 14.84 -2.93 -11.33
C VAL A 161 13.90 -4.08 -11.70
N ASN A 162 14.07 -5.23 -11.07
CA ASN A 162 13.25 -6.40 -11.34
C ASN A 162 11.87 -6.30 -10.69
N TYR A 163 11.76 -5.57 -9.58
CA TYR A 163 10.54 -5.43 -8.77
C TYR A 163 10.31 -3.98 -8.37
N VAL A 164 9.06 -3.60 -8.20
CA VAL A 164 8.64 -2.24 -7.83
C VAL A 164 8.21 -2.16 -6.36
N THR A 165 7.64 -3.25 -5.81
CA THR A 165 7.18 -3.28 -4.42
C THR A 165 8.31 -3.65 -3.47
N LEU A 166 8.31 -3.04 -2.27
CA LEU A 166 9.30 -3.33 -1.23
C LEU A 166 9.32 -4.81 -0.82
N PRO A 167 8.19 -5.50 -0.62
CA PRO A 167 8.20 -6.92 -0.30
C PRO A 167 8.90 -7.77 -1.37
N ASN A 168 8.63 -7.53 -2.66
CA ASN A 168 9.28 -8.27 -3.74
C ASN A 168 10.78 -7.98 -3.81
N LEU A 169 11.19 -6.71 -3.58
CA LEU A 169 12.61 -6.31 -3.51
C LEU A 169 13.33 -6.97 -2.34
N ILE A 170 12.72 -6.98 -1.15
CA ILE A 170 13.35 -7.54 0.06
C ILE A 170 13.58 -9.05 -0.09
N VAL A 171 12.61 -9.78 -0.64
CA VAL A 171 12.73 -11.23 -0.81
C VAL A 171 13.31 -11.66 -2.16
N SER A 172 13.62 -10.70 -3.04
CA SER A 172 14.17 -10.90 -4.39
C SER A 172 13.36 -11.89 -5.26
N ARG A 173 12.04 -11.92 -5.07
CA ARG A 173 11.10 -12.76 -5.84
C ARG A 173 9.69 -12.15 -5.87
N PRO A 174 8.85 -12.49 -6.88
CA PRO A 174 7.50 -11.93 -7.03
C PRO A 174 6.51 -12.64 -6.07
N ILE A 175 6.44 -12.19 -4.82
CA ILE A 175 5.47 -12.69 -3.83
C ILE A 175 4.17 -11.89 -3.85
N ILE A 176 4.20 -10.67 -4.39
CA ILE A 176 3.05 -9.78 -4.55
C ILE A 176 2.88 -9.49 -6.04
N PRO A 177 1.68 -9.68 -6.61
CA PRO A 177 1.37 -9.22 -7.97
C PRO A 177 1.53 -7.70 -8.08
N GLU A 178 2.24 -7.24 -9.12
CA GLU A 178 2.53 -5.83 -9.37
C GLU A 178 2.48 -5.47 -10.87
#